data_6f5fcb1c1b31619e99ba7b2fc6b6bf63
#
_entry.id   6f5fcb1c1b31619e99ba7b2fc6b6bf63
#
_cell.length_a   1.000
_cell.length_b   1.000
_cell.length_c   1.000
_cell.angle_alpha   90.00
_cell.angle_beta   90.00
_cell.angle_gamma   90.00
#
_symmetry.space_group_name_H-M   'P 1'
#
loop_
_entity.id
_entity.type
_entity.pdbx_description
1 polymer ?
#
loop_
_entity_poly.entity_id
_entity_poly.type
_entity_poly.pdbx_seq_one_letter_code
_entity_poly.pdbx_strand_id
1 'polypeptide(L)'
;MAALAATGVSVGWIWSKADAVAPVALPSAGKPLETVSPSVQPSETPTPRGKVIGTDLVAANKDKMPIMSSAWSNDFDRTGLAGGTGIWFTVHKNYDGKKNNWGNYVGFGQLPADIPYKNTAAGLKAAAVQVGGRTIINLYDKNAKLLPGTTHKVITVNGHPGHEIVAKVEVKQPKLAETFSTVMIAVIDRGDGTAAVSVADIAGSTPAWQNVWRYKVSQITIN
;
A
#
# COMPACT_ATOMS: atom_id res chain seq x y z
N MET A 1 12.81 -9.57 -40.70
CA MET A 1 12.79 -8.58 -39.60
C MET A 1 11.37 -8.55 -39.04
N ALA A 2 11.14 -9.18 -37.88
CA ALA A 2 9.84 -9.19 -37.22
C ALA A 2 9.91 -8.23 -36.03
N ALA A 3 9.10 -7.16 -36.09
CA ALA A 3 8.99 -6.19 -35.00
C ALA A 3 8.16 -6.79 -33.85
N LEU A 4 8.77 -7.00 -32.69
CA LEU A 4 8.08 -7.32 -31.45
C LEU A 4 7.45 -6.03 -30.89
N ALA A 5 6.13 -5.91 -31.02
CA ALA A 5 5.35 -4.89 -30.34
C ALA A 5 5.31 -5.25 -28.84
N ALA A 6 5.98 -4.47 -28.02
CA ALA A 6 5.87 -4.56 -26.55
C ALA A 6 4.51 -3.99 -26.13
N THR A 7 3.53 -4.87 -25.90
CA THR A 7 2.25 -4.51 -25.28
C THR A 7 2.48 -4.21 -23.79
N GLY A 8 2.42 -2.94 -23.41
CA GLY A 8 2.38 -2.52 -22.00
C GLY A 8 1.08 -3.01 -21.35
N VAL A 9 1.18 -4.01 -20.49
CA VAL A 9 0.05 -4.52 -19.71
C VAL A 9 -0.18 -3.58 -18.53
N SER A 10 -1.35 -2.94 -18.45
CA SER A 10 -1.70 -2.08 -17.32
C SER A 10 -1.75 -2.87 -16.00
N VAL A 11 -1.32 -2.25 -14.90
CA VAL A 11 -1.28 -2.85 -13.56
C VAL A 11 -2.63 -3.48 -13.17
N GLY A 12 -3.75 -2.87 -13.57
CA GLY A 12 -5.09 -3.41 -13.35
C GLY A 12 -5.35 -4.78 -13.98
N TRP A 13 -4.68 -5.12 -15.07
CA TRP A 13 -4.91 -6.35 -15.83
C TRP A 13 -4.21 -7.58 -15.22
N ILE A 14 -3.10 -7.37 -14.53
CA ILE A 14 -2.34 -8.47 -13.89
C ILE A 14 -3.05 -8.96 -12.63
N TRP A 15 -3.75 -8.05 -11.94
CA TRP A 15 -4.46 -8.34 -10.69
C TRP A 15 -5.90 -8.84 -10.88
N SER A 16 -6.53 -8.59 -12.03
CA SER A 16 -7.97 -8.81 -12.27
C SER A 16 -8.34 -10.14 -12.93
N LYS A 17 -7.43 -11.09 -13.12
CA LYS A 17 -7.79 -12.44 -13.58
C LYS A 17 -8.46 -13.33 -12.52
N ALA A 18 -9.20 -12.71 -11.59
CA ALA A 18 -10.14 -13.39 -10.73
C ALA A 18 -11.48 -12.62 -10.81
N ASP A 19 -12.40 -13.17 -11.60
CA ASP A 19 -13.82 -12.84 -11.70
C ASP A 19 -14.18 -11.41 -12.17
N ALA A 20 -14.56 -11.33 -13.45
CA ALA A 20 -15.12 -10.16 -14.09
C ALA A 20 -16.46 -9.77 -13.46
N VAL A 21 -16.52 -8.59 -12.83
CA VAL A 21 -17.77 -7.88 -12.55
C VAL A 21 -17.98 -6.86 -13.67
N ALA A 22 -19.14 -6.91 -14.32
CA ALA A 22 -19.49 -6.08 -15.46
C ALA A 22 -19.44 -4.55 -15.15
N PRO A 23 -19.10 -3.70 -16.12
CA PRO A 23 -19.04 -2.25 -15.91
C PRO A 23 -20.45 -1.66 -15.76
N VAL A 24 -20.63 -0.87 -14.69
CA VAL A 24 -21.84 -0.06 -14.48
C VAL A 24 -21.77 1.16 -15.39
N ALA A 25 -22.80 1.35 -16.21
CA ALA A 25 -22.94 2.47 -17.14
C ALA A 25 -23.12 3.80 -16.39
N LEU A 26 -22.37 4.84 -16.83
CA LEU A 26 -22.52 6.22 -16.38
C LEU A 26 -23.82 6.83 -16.93
N PRO A 27 -24.65 7.53 -16.15
CA PRO A 27 -25.78 8.28 -16.66
C PRO A 27 -25.32 9.54 -17.41
N SER A 28 -26.01 9.77 -18.53
CA SER A 28 -25.80 10.88 -19.45
C SER A 28 -26.21 12.23 -18.85
N ALA A 29 -25.46 13.26 -19.20
CA ALA A 29 -25.68 14.65 -18.80
C ALA A 29 -26.97 15.27 -19.37
N GLY A 30 -27.64 16.08 -18.58
CA GLY A 30 -28.60 17.04 -19.04
C GLY A 30 -29.60 17.52 -18.02
N LYS A 31 -29.33 18.69 -17.36
CA LYS A 31 -30.30 19.80 -17.13
C LYS A 31 -29.65 21.00 -16.43
N PRO A 32 -30.19 22.22 -16.59
CA PRO A 32 -29.47 23.46 -16.30
C PRO A 32 -29.41 23.85 -14.81
N LEU A 33 -28.38 24.67 -14.47
CA LEU A 33 -28.11 25.22 -13.16
C LEU A 33 -29.31 25.92 -12.53
N GLU A 34 -29.75 25.44 -11.39
CA GLU A 34 -30.40 26.29 -10.40
C GLU A 34 -29.37 26.84 -9.43
N THR A 35 -29.42 28.15 -9.20
CA THR A 35 -28.54 28.88 -8.29
C THR A 35 -28.84 28.46 -6.86
N VAL A 36 -28.03 27.58 -6.29
CA VAL A 36 -28.16 27.15 -4.90
C VAL A 36 -27.29 28.07 -4.04
N SER A 37 -27.91 28.71 -3.05
CA SER A 37 -27.27 29.44 -1.94
C SER A 37 -26.12 28.64 -1.34
N PRO A 38 -25.06 29.28 -0.81
CA PRO A 38 -23.91 28.56 -0.25
C PRO A 38 -24.39 27.74 0.95
N SER A 39 -24.54 26.45 0.71
CA SER A 39 -24.70 25.46 1.77
C SER A 39 -23.40 25.46 2.59
N VAL A 40 -23.51 25.73 3.88
CA VAL A 40 -22.43 25.60 4.85
C VAL A 40 -21.96 24.12 4.76
N GLN A 41 -20.80 23.95 4.15
CA GLN A 41 -20.17 22.64 4.03
C GLN A 41 -19.92 22.11 5.45
N PRO A 42 -20.42 20.92 5.82
CA PRO A 42 -20.13 20.37 7.14
C PRO A 42 -18.61 20.33 7.33
N SER A 43 -18.14 20.90 8.42
CA SER A 43 -16.72 20.82 8.81
C SER A 43 -16.38 19.34 8.95
N GLU A 44 -15.63 18.79 8.01
CA GLU A 44 -15.20 17.41 8.09
C GLU A 44 -14.39 17.21 9.37
N THR A 45 -14.90 16.39 10.27
CA THR A 45 -14.14 15.99 11.47
C THR A 45 -12.86 15.31 10.99
N PRO A 46 -11.67 15.77 11.38
CA PRO A 46 -10.42 15.17 10.94
C PRO A 46 -10.42 13.68 11.23
N THR A 47 -10.23 12.86 10.21
CA THR A 47 -10.12 11.40 10.38
C THR A 47 -8.94 11.10 11.32
N PRO A 48 -9.14 10.36 12.41
CA PRO A 48 -8.07 10.01 13.34
C PRO A 48 -6.91 9.38 12.59
N ARG A 49 -5.68 9.84 12.85
CA ARG A 49 -4.45 9.29 12.26
C ARG A 49 -3.71 8.44 13.27
N GLY A 50 -2.98 7.44 12.75
CA GLY A 50 -1.99 6.73 13.52
C GLY A 50 -0.75 7.60 13.80
N LYS A 51 0.13 7.13 14.64
CA LYS A 51 1.39 7.81 15.00
C LYS A 51 2.44 6.81 15.46
N VAL A 52 3.71 7.21 15.43
CA VAL A 52 4.78 6.47 16.07
C VAL A 52 4.75 6.77 17.57
N ILE A 53 4.70 5.73 18.40
CA ILE A 53 4.75 5.84 19.88
C ILE A 53 5.84 4.91 20.39
N GLY A 54 6.92 5.47 20.91
CA GLY A 54 8.08 4.68 21.31
C GLY A 54 8.66 3.92 20.13
N THR A 55 8.61 2.60 20.20
CA THR A 55 9.12 1.69 19.14
C THR A 55 8.02 1.06 18.31
N ASP A 56 6.80 1.62 18.30
CA ASP A 56 5.66 1.08 17.58
C ASP A 56 5.04 2.08 16.61
N LEU A 57 4.64 1.60 15.44
CA LEU A 57 3.63 2.20 14.58
C LEU A 57 2.27 1.88 15.21
N VAL A 58 1.56 2.87 15.69
CA VAL A 58 0.24 2.71 16.33
C VAL A 58 -0.82 3.28 15.43
N ALA A 59 -1.71 2.44 14.92
CA ALA A 59 -2.86 2.86 14.14
C ALA A 59 -3.91 3.58 15.01
N ALA A 60 -4.83 4.32 14.40
CA ALA A 60 -5.88 5.06 15.13
C ALA A 60 -6.76 4.16 16.01
N ASN A 61 -6.96 2.91 15.59
CA ASN A 61 -7.71 1.89 16.33
C ASN A 61 -6.89 1.17 17.41
N LYS A 62 -5.67 1.61 17.70
CA LYS A 62 -4.72 1.09 18.69
C LYS A 62 -3.96 -0.17 18.30
N ASP A 63 -4.21 -0.77 17.14
CA ASP A 63 -3.36 -1.84 16.63
C ASP A 63 -1.91 -1.35 16.53
N LYS A 64 -0.94 -2.25 16.72
CA LYS A 64 0.48 -1.90 16.79
C LYS A 64 1.33 -2.80 15.90
N MET A 65 2.33 -2.20 15.28
CA MET A 65 3.41 -2.90 14.59
C MET A 65 4.75 -2.31 15.05
N PRO A 66 5.73 -3.11 15.49
CA PRO A 66 7.03 -2.56 15.86
C PRO A 66 7.70 -1.87 14.66
N ILE A 67 8.40 -0.74 14.89
CA ILE A 67 9.20 -0.07 13.87
C ILE A 67 10.31 -0.99 13.34
N MET A 68 10.80 -0.70 12.14
CA MET A 68 11.86 -1.48 11.49
C MET A 68 13.18 -1.43 12.28
N SER A 69 13.61 -0.24 12.65
CA SER A 69 14.71 0.06 13.57
C SER A 69 14.71 1.54 13.93
N SER A 70 15.56 1.95 14.86
CA SER A 70 15.76 3.38 15.26
C SER A 70 16.35 4.25 14.14
N ALA A 71 16.89 3.65 13.07
CA ALA A 71 17.41 4.39 11.92
C ALA A 71 16.31 4.87 10.95
N TRP A 72 15.08 4.44 11.14
CA TRP A 72 13.93 4.85 10.33
C TRP A 72 13.29 6.09 10.96
N SER A 73 13.07 7.12 10.14
CA SER A 73 12.40 8.34 10.59
C SER A 73 10.87 8.18 10.54
N ASN A 74 10.17 8.97 11.37
CA ASN A 74 8.71 8.99 11.44
C ASN A 74 8.05 10.12 10.62
N ASP A 75 8.78 10.66 9.65
CA ASP A 75 8.34 11.83 8.88
C ASP A 75 7.32 11.52 7.78
N PHE A 76 6.91 10.26 7.63
CA PHE A 76 6.05 9.82 6.56
C PHE A 76 4.65 9.45 7.09
N ASP A 77 3.65 10.30 6.80
CA ASP A 77 2.26 10.13 7.23
C ASP A 77 1.28 9.72 6.11
N ARG A 78 1.74 9.64 4.85
CA ARG A 78 0.91 9.36 3.67
C ARG A 78 0.90 7.89 3.31
N THR A 79 0.24 7.07 4.12
CA THR A 79 0.21 5.61 3.91
C THR A 79 -0.86 5.16 2.90
N GLY A 80 -1.88 5.95 2.65
CA GLY A 80 -3.08 5.51 1.94
C GLY A 80 -3.92 4.48 2.71
N LEU A 81 -3.61 4.24 4.00
CA LEU A 81 -4.32 3.35 4.90
C LEU A 81 -5.24 4.14 5.83
N ALA A 82 -6.38 3.57 6.22
CA ALA A 82 -7.28 4.20 7.16
C ALA A 82 -6.64 4.26 8.56
N GLY A 83 -6.62 5.45 9.17
CA GLY A 83 -6.02 5.64 10.49
C GLY A 83 -4.55 5.22 10.58
N GLY A 84 -3.83 5.26 9.47
CA GLY A 84 -2.47 4.74 9.37
C GLY A 84 -1.38 5.75 9.76
N THR A 85 -0.16 5.22 9.90
CA THR A 85 1.11 5.95 10.05
C THR A 85 2.22 5.22 9.33
N GLY A 86 3.36 5.87 9.09
CA GLY A 86 4.46 5.26 8.37
C GLY A 86 5.82 5.80 8.80
N ILE A 87 6.85 5.10 8.37
CA ILE A 87 8.26 5.43 8.59
C ILE A 87 9.04 5.32 7.29
N TRP A 88 10.15 6.04 7.22
CA TRP A 88 10.99 6.15 6.06
C TRP A 88 12.47 5.91 6.40
N PHE A 89 13.19 5.29 5.48
CA PHE A 89 14.63 5.11 5.55
C PHE A 89 15.29 5.52 4.23
N THR A 90 16.12 6.56 4.25
CA THR A 90 16.80 7.05 3.06
C THR A 90 17.92 6.11 2.63
N VAL A 91 17.84 5.57 1.40
CA VAL A 91 18.86 4.73 0.77
C VAL A 91 19.80 5.55 -0.08
N HIS A 92 19.27 6.41 -0.95
CA HIS A 92 20.06 7.29 -1.81
C HIS A 92 19.72 8.75 -1.53
N LYS A 93 20.67 9.49 -0.93
CA LYS A 93 20.51 10.92 -0.69
C LYS A 93 20.83 11.71 -1.96
N ASN A 94 20.00 12.72 -2.27
CA ASN A 94 20.25 13.68 -3.34
C ASN A 94 20.63 13.01 -4.67
N TYR A 95 19.93 11.91 -5.03
CA TYR A 95 20.31 11.06 -6.17
C TYR A 95 20.31 11.80 -7.51
N ASP A 96 19.55 12.89 -7.64
CA ASP A 96 19.41 13.66 -8.88
C ASP A 96 20.20 14.99 -8.86
N GLY A 97 20.86 15.32 -7.75
CA GLY A 97 21.54 16.61 -7.53
C GLY A 97 20.59 17.77 -7.20
N LYS A 98 19.28 17.51 -7.02
CA LYS A 98 18.22 18.50 -6.71
C LYS A 98 17.62 18.30 -5.32
N LYS A 99 18.35 17.65 -4.41
CA LYS A 99 17.94 17.30 -3.05
C LYS A 99 16.84 16.23 -2.94
N ASN A 100 16.49 15.53 -4.03
CA ASN A 100 15.56 14.41 -3.98
C ASN A 100 16.25 13.17 -3.37
N ASN A 101 15.55 12.53 -2.44
CA ASN A 101 15.99 11.31 -1.80
C ASN A 101 15.14 10.13 -2.29
N TRP A 102 15.77 8.96 -2.34
CA TRP A 102 15.10 7.68 -2.56
C TRP A 102 15.30 6.78 -1.36
N GLY A 103 14.31 6.00 -1.00
CA GLY A 103 14.47 5.12 0.16
C GLY A 103 13.36 4.11 0.33
N ASN A 104 13.49 3.38 1.43
CA ASN A 104 12.52 2.40 1.86
C ASN A 104 11.39 3.07 2.64
N TYR A 105 10.22 2.51 2.54
CA TYR A 105 9.02 2.96 3.21
C TYR A 105 8.31 1.79 3.89
N VAL A 106 7.72 2.02 5.05
CA VAL A 106 6.80 1.10 5.73
C VAL A 106 5.62 1.88 6.29
N GLY A 107 4.41 1.43 5.97
CA GLY A 107 3.17 1.94 6.53
C GLY A 107 2.41 0.86 7.28
N PHE A 108 1.66 1.27 8.30
CA PHE A 108 0.77 0.43 9.08
C PHE A 108 -0.53 1.17 9.40
N GLY A 109 -1.66 0.48 9.30
CA GLY A 109 -2.98 1.04 9.57
C GLY A 109 -4.09 0.02 9.35
N GLN A 110 -5.29 0.52 9.08
CA GLN A 110 -6.46 -0.30 8.77
C GLN A 110 -6.73 -0.34 7.27
N LEU A 111 -7.42 -1.37 6.84
CA LEU A 111 -7.95 -1.48 5.48
C LEU A 111 -8.89 -0.29 5.21
N PRO A 112 -8.70 0.46 4.11
CA PRO A 112 -9.61 1.52 3.71
C PRO A 112 -11.04 1.01 3.53
N ALA A 113 -12.04 1.75 4.01
CA ALA A 113 -13.45 1.35 4.00
C ALA A 113 -14.04 1.14 2.60
N ASP A 114 -13.44 1.72 1.58
CA ASP A 114 -13.84 1.58 0.17
C ASP A 114 -13.23 0.35 -0.51
N ILE A 115 -12.41 -0.44 0.20
CA ILE A 115 -11.95 -1.76 -0.24
C ILE A 115 -12.88 -2.83 0.32
N PRO A 116 -13.62 -3.57 -0.53
CA PRO A 116 -14.48 -4.66 -0.09
C PRO A 116 -13.67 -5.72 0.67
N TYR A 117 -14.17 -6.12 1.83
CA TYR A 117 -13.52 -7.10 2.68
C TYR A 117 -14.50 -8.19 3.13
N LYS A 118 -14.02 -9.43 3.15
CA LYS A 118 -14.70 -10.57 3.76
C LYS A 118 -13.67 -11.39 4.54
N ASN A 119 -14.07 -11.85 5.71
CA ASN A 119 -13.25 -12.72 6.56
C ASN A 119 -13.19 -14.16 5.97
N THR A 120 -12.53 -14.30 4.85
CA THR A 120 -12.23 -15.56 4.17
C THR A 120 -10.85 -15.47 3.52
N ALA A 121 -10.21 -16.61 3.26
CA ALA A 121 -8.92 -16.65 2.57
C ALA A 121 -8.97 -15.92 1.21
N ALA A 122 -10.07 -16.07 0.46
CA ALA A 122 -10.28 -15.36 -0.81
C ALA A 122 -10.46 -13.85 -0.59
N GLY A 123 -11.21 -13.44 0.44
CA GLY A 123 -11.43 -12.04 0.80
C GLY A 123 -10.14 -11.34 1.23
N LEU A 124 -9.33 -11.99 2.08
CA LEU A 124 -8.00 -11.51 2.48
C LEU A 124 -7.08 -11.33 1.28
N LYS A 125 -7.04 -12.32 0.37
CA LYS A 125 -6.28 -12.23 -0.87
C LYS A 125 -6.75 -11.07 -1.74
N ALA A 126 -8.06 -10.93 -1.95
CA ALA A 126 -8.63 -9.86 -2.77
C ALA A 126 -8.33 -8.46 -2.19
N ALA A 127 -8.47 -8.29 -0.87
CA ALA A 127 -8.12 -7.04 -0.19
C ALA A 127 -6.62 -6.73 -0.34
N ALA A 128 -5.74 -7.72 -0.16
CA ALA A 128 -4.29 -7.53 -0.31
C ALA A 128 -3.91 -7.13 -1.75
N VAL A 129 -4.58 -7.69 -2.77
CA VAL A 129 -4.42 -7.30 -4.18
C VAL A 129 -4.80 -5.84 -4.40
N GLN A 130 -5.94 -5.40 -3.87
CA GLN A 130 -6.40 -4.01 -4.03
C GLN A 130 -5.50 -3.01 -3.30
N VAL A 131 -5.08 -3.33 -2.06
CA VAL A 131 -4.10 -2.52 -1.32
C VAL A 131 -2.79 -2.42 -2.11
N GLY A 132 -2.28 -3.55 -2.63
CA GLY A 132 -1.06 -3.60 -3.42
C GLY A 132 -1.14 -2.72 -4.66
N GLY A 133 -2.22 -2.81 -5.42
CA GLY A 133 -2.45 -1.97 -6.60
C GLY A 133 -2.46 -0.48 -6.26
N ARG A 134 -3.17 -0.07 -5.21
CA ARG A 134 -3.19 1.33 -4.73
C ARG A 134 -1.81 1.80 -4.27
N THR A 135 -1.12 0.99 -3.49
CA THR A 135 0.22 1.32 -2.99
C THR A 135 1.17 1.57 -4.17
N ILE A 136 1.17 0.70 -5.17
CA ILE A 136 2.01 0.84 -6.36
C ILE A 136 1.67 2.11 -7.14
N ILE A 137 0.38 2.39 -7.37
CA ILE A 137 -0.06 3.61 -8.07
C ILE A 137 0.34 4.87 -7.30
N ASN A 138 0.22 4.86 -5.97
CA ASN A 138 0.57 6.02 -5.14
C ASN A 138 2.08 6.28 -5.07
N LEU A 139 2.90 5.23 -5.10
CA LEU A 139 4.36 5.35 -5.00
C LEU A 139 5.04 5.57 -6.34
N TYR A 140 4.50 4.99 -7.43
CA TYR A 140 5.17 4.92 -8.73
C TYR A 140 4.39 5.53 -9.88
N ASP A 141 3.11 5.74 -9.77
CA ASP A 141 2.11 6.15 -10.77
C ASP A 141 1.35 4.98 -11.42
N LYS A 142 0.34 5.35 -12.24
CA LYS A 142 -0.53 4.39 -12.94
C LYS A 142 0.15 3.56 -14.04
N ASN A 143 1.35 3.97 -14.49
CA ASN A 143 2.12 3.29 -15.53
C ASN A 143 3.22 2.41 -14.94
N ALA A 144 3.22 2.21 -13.61
CA ALA A 144 4.18 1.35 -12.94
C ALA A 144 4.18 -0.05 -13.54
N LYS A 145 5.37 -0.57 -13.83
CA LYS A 145 5.54 -1.90 -14.43
C LYS A 145 5.93 -2.91 -13.36
N LEU A 146 5.11 -3.96 -13.22
CA LEU A 146 5.47 -5.12 -12.42
C LEU A 146 6.47 -5.99 -13.16
N LEU A 147 7.52 -6.39 -12.46
CA LEU A 147 8.44 -7.41 -12.92
C LEU A 147 7.90 -8.81 -12.58
N PRO A 148 8.33 -9.86 -13.30
CA PRO A 148 7.94 -11.24 -12.99
C PRO A 148 8.28 -11.65 -11.56
N GLY A 149 7.52 -12.60 -10.99
CA GLY A 149 7.80 -13.18 -9.68
C GLY A 149 6.94 -12.65 -8.53
N THR A 150 5.75 -12.06 -8.82
CA THR A 150 4.76 -11.78 -7.77
C THR A 150 4.39 -13.06 -7.03
N THR A 151 4.47 -13.02 -5.69
CA THR A 151 4.13 -14.15 -4.83
C THR A 151 2.96 -13.82 -3.91
N HIS A 152 2.19 -14.86 -3.59
CA HIS A 152 1.07 -14.83 -2.67
C HIS A 152 1.28 -15.88 -1.59
N LYS A 153 1.06 -15.52 -0.33
CA LYS A 153 1.24 -16.42 0.80
C LYS A 153 0.13 -16.21 1.83
N VAL A 154 -0.51 -17.30 2.27
CA VAL A 154 -1.33 -17.30 3.48
C VAL A 154 -0.39 -17.19 4.68
N ILE A 155 -0.70 -16.29 5.61
CA ILE A 155 0.06 -16.08 6.84
C ILE A 155 -0.87 -16.17 8.05
N THR A 156 -0.29 -16.37 9.22
CA THR A 156 -0.99 -16.21 10.50
C THR A 156 -0.14 -15.31 11.39
N VAL A 157 -0.76 -14.31 12.00
CA VAL A 157 -0.12 -13.31 12.84
C VAL A 157 -0.83 -13.30 14.19
N ASN A 158 -0.17 -13.80 15.24
CA ASN A 158 -0.73 -13.91 16.59
C ASN A 158 -2.13 -14.56 16.64
N GLY A 159 -2.33 -15.63 15.85
CA GLY A 159 -3.61 -16.33 15.73
C GLY A 159 -4.60 -15.76 14.72
N HIS A 160 -4.35 -14.58 14.18
CA HIS A 160 -5.17 -13.94 13.16
C HIS A 160 -4.76 -14.40 11.75
N PRO A 161 -5.71 -14.88 10.91
CA PRO A 161 -5.41 -15.25 9.54
C PRO A 161 -5.07 -14.01 8.71
N GLY A 162 -4.20 -14.18 7.74
CA GLY A 162 -3.78 -13.07 6.88
C GLY A 162 -3.29 -13.54 5.51
N HIS A 163 -2.98 -12.56 4.65
CA HIS A 163 -2.44 -12.80 3.32
C HIS A 163 -1.29 -11.82 3.02
N GLU A 164 -0.15 -12.37 2.62
CA GLU A 164 1.01 -11.61 2.16
C GLU A 164 1.05 -11.60 0.62
N ILE A 165 1.37 -10.44 0.05
CA ILE A 165 1.75 -10.30 -1.37
C ILE A 165 3.11 -9.64 -1.43
N VAL A 166 3.96 -10.13 -2.34
CA VAL A 166 5.24 -9.51 -2.67
C VAL A 166 5.33 -9.35 -4.17
N ALA A 167 5.60 -8.15 -4.63
CA ALA A 167 5.75 -7.81 -6.04
C ALA A 167 6.97 -6.93 -6.26
N LYS A 168 7.70 -7.15 -7.35
CA LYS A 168 8.77 -6.24 -7.79
C LYS A 168 8.22 -5.21 -8.75
N VAL A 169 8.54 -3.95 -8.52
CA VAL A 169 8.18 -2.82 -9.37
C VAL A 169 9.43 -2.27 -10.04
N GLU A 170 9.39 -2.11 -11.36
CA GLU A 170 10.49 -1.51 -12.11
C GLU A 170 10.66 -0.04 -11.70
N VAL A 171 11.90 0.37 -11.43
CA VAL A 171 12.24 1.76 -11.12
C VAL A 171 12.95 2.37 -12.32
N LYS A 172 12.38 3.48 -12.85
CA LYS A 172 12.91 4.23 -13.99
C LYS A 172 13.12 5.70 -13.61
N GLN A 173 13.95 5.94 -12.61
CA GLN A 173 14.29 7.30 -12.21
C GLN A 173 15.68 7.67 -12.76
N PRO A 174 15.78 8.73 -13.59
CA PRO A 174 17.07 9.20 -14.10
C PRO A 174 18.05 9.44 -12.96
N LYS A 175 19.30 8.98 -13.12
CA LYS A 175 20.39 9.11 -12.13
C LYS A 175 20.25 8.26 -10.86
N LEU A 176 19.17 7.52 -10.69
CA LEU A 176 19.04 6.56 -9.60
C LEU A 176 19.64 5.21 -10.00
N ALA A 177 20.45 4.62 -9.13
CA ALA A 177 21.07 3.31 -9.38
C ALA A 177 20.09 2.13 -9.22
N GLU A 178 18.96 2.34 -8.56
CA GLU A 178 17.93 1.31 -8.38
C GLU A 178 17.24 0.99 -9.71
N THR A 179 17.12 -0.30 -10.01
CA THR A 179 16.39 -0.78 -11.20
C THR A 179 15.02 -1.35 -10.83
N PHE A 180 14.80 -1.69 -9.57
CA PHE A 180 13.53 -2.16 -9.04
C PHE A 180 13.42 -1.88 -7.53
N SER A 181 12.19 -1.87 -7.05
CA SER A 181 11.86 -2.00 -5.63
C SER A 181 10.95 -3.21 -5.39
N THR A 182 10.87 -3.66 -4.15
CA THR A 182 9.98 -4.75 -3.73
C THR A 182 8.87 -4.18 -2.87
N VAL A 183 7.65 -4.17 -3.41
CA VAL A 183 6.44 -3.80 -2.67
C VAL A 183 5.91 -5.05 -1.97
N MET A 184 5.66 -4.93 -0.67
CA MET A 184 5.18 -6.00 0.19
C MET A 184 3.92 -5.55 0.93
N ILE A 185 2.92 -6.40 0.94
CA ILE A 185 1.61 -6.13 1.54
C ILE A 185 1.25 -7.28 2.48
N ALA A 186 0.81 -6.97 3.68
CA ALA A 186 0.16 -7.94 4.57
C ALA A 186 -1.20 -7.39 4.98
N VAL A 187 -2.25 -8.18 4.74
CA VAL A 187 -3.62 -7.92 5.24
C VAL A 187 -3.94 -8.99 6.25
N ILE A 188 -4.35 -8.60 7.45
CA ILE A 188 -4.55 -9.46 8.61
C ILE A 188 -5.97 -9.25 9.12
N ASP A 189 -6.75 -10.31 9.20
CA ASP A 189 -8.11 -10.28 9.76
C ASP A 189 -8.07 -9.91 11.25
N ARG A 190 -8.90 -8.97 11.65
CA ARG A 190 -9.03 -8.58 13.06
C ARG A 190 -10.07 -9.42 13.83
N GLY A 191 -10.92 -10.17 13.12
CA GLY A 191 -12.02 -10.93 13.70
C GLY A 191 -13.29 -10.11 13.97
N ASP A 192 -13.28 -8.80 13.72
CA ASP A 192 -14.40 -7.87 13.90
C ASP A 192 -15.05 -7.40 12.58
N GLY A 193 -14.74 -8.06 11.49
CA GLY A 193 -15.20 -7.67 10.14
C GLY A 193 -14.33 -6.61 9.47
N THR A 194 -13.21 -6.21 10.10
CA THR A 194 -12.21 -5.29 9.57
C THR A 194 -10.84 -5.97 9.46
N ALA A 195 -9.86 -5.30 8.85
CA ALA A 195 -8.51 -5.85 8.71
C ALA A 195 -7.44 -4.80 9.05
N ALA A 196 -6.35 -5.25 9.69
CA ALA A 196 -5.11 -4.50 9.79
C ALA A 196 -4.27 -4.69 8.53
N VAL A 197 -3.52 -3.66 8.16
CA VAL A 197 -2.71 -3.66 6.93
C VAL A 197 -1.32 -3.12 7.21
N SER A 198 -0.29 -3.85 6.77
CA SER A 198 1.06 -3.31 6.63
C SER A 198 1.46 -3.29 5.16
N VAL A 199 2.08 -2.19 4.76
CA VAL A 199 2.67 -2.02 3.43
C VAL A 199 4.14 -1.69 3.57
N ALA A 200 4.98 -2.18 2.66
CA ALA A 200 6.38 -1.80 2.58
C ALA A 200 6.79 -1.61 1.13
N ASP A 201 7.73 -0.71 0.90
CA ASP A 201 8.48 -0.57 -0.35
C ASP A 201 9.96 -0.60 -0.03
N ILE A 202 10.66 -1.63 -0.51
CA ILE A 202 12.05 -1.90 -0.18
C ILE A 202 12.89 -1.84 -1.46
N ALA A 203 13.84 -0.91 -1.50
CA ALA A 203 14.78 -0.73 -2.60
C ALA A 203 15.55 -2.03 -2.90
N GLY A 204 15.78 -2.30 -4.18
CA GLY A 204 16.47 -3.51 -4.64
C GLY A 204 17.87 -3.70 -4.06
N SER A 205 18.58 -2.59 -3.75
CA SER A 205 19.90 -2.60 -3.12
C SER A 205 19.88 -2.95 -1.62
N THR A 206 18.72 -2.96 -0.97
CA THR A 206 18.60 -3.19 0.49
C THR A 206 17.67 -4.37 0.83
N PRO A 207 17.82 -5.55 0.20
CA PRO A 207 16.85 -6.65 0.30
C PRO A 207 16.73 -7.25 1.71
N ALA A 208 17.73 -7.06 2.57
CA ALA A 208 17.69 -7.55 3.96
C ALA A 208 16.49 -7.01 4.75
N TRP A 209 16.01 -5.81 4.44
CA TRP A 209 14.86 -5.20 5.08
C TRP A 209 13.56 -5.95 4.83
N GLN A 210 13.46 -6.76 3.77
CA GLN A 210 12.28 -7.61 3.51
C GLN A 210 12.06 -8.63 4.64
N ASN A 211 13.14 -9.27 5.13
CA ASN A 211 13.06 -10.22 6.24
C ASN A 211 12.76 -9.51 7.56
N VAL A 212 13.33 -8.32 7.78
CA VAL A 212 13.01 -7.50 8.95
C VAL A 212 11.54 -7.13 8.94
N TRP A 213 10.99 -6.69 7.79
CA TRP A 213 9.56 -6.38 7.68
C TRP A 213 8.67 -7.58 8.01
N ARG A 214 8.95 -8.77 7.46
CA ARG A 214 8.18 -10.00 7.78
C ARG A 214 8.22 -10.33 9.27
N TYR A 215 9.39 -10.19 9.88
CA TYR A 215 9.53 -10.37 11.33
C TYR A 215 8.69 -9.35 12.10
N LYS A 216 8.66 -8.08 11.70
CA LYS A 216 7.82 -7.06 12.34
C LYS A 216 6.33 -7.30 12.11
N VAL A 217 5.94 -7.74 10.92
CA VAL A 217 4.56 -8.15 10.62
C VAL A 217 4.12 -9.30 11.53
N SER A 218 4.98 -10.29 11.77
CA SER A 218 4.63 -11.41 12.68
C SER A 218 4.43 -10.99 14.14
N GLN A 219 4.85 -9.78 14.51
CA GLN A 219 4.71 -9.20 15.84
C GLN A 219 3.57 -8.18 15.96
N ILE A 220 2.76 -7.99 14.91
CA ILE A 220 1.60 -7.08 14.96
C ILE A 220 0.66 -7.53 16.08
N THR A 221 0.24 -6.56 16.90
CA THR A 221 -0.77 -6.74 17.94
C THR A 221 -2.08 -6.12 17.49
N ILE A 222 -3.13 -6.92 17.49
CA ILE A 222 -4.52 -6.53 17.24
C ILE A 222 -5.18 -6.23 18.61
N ASN A 223 -5.86 -5.08 18.74
CA ASN A 223 -6.51 -4.62 19.97
C ASN A 223 -8.03 -4.55 19.83
#